data_9c03033c0234e2ce8fc3d96b296cf485
#
_entry.id   9c03033c0234e2ce8fc3d96b296cf485
#
_cell.length_a   1.000
_cell.length_b   1.000
_cell.length_c   1.000
_cell.angle_alpha   90.00
_cell.angle_beta   90.00
_cell.angle_gamma   90.00
#
_symmetry.space_group_name_H-M   'P 1'
#
loop_
_entity.id
_entity.type
_entity.pdbx_description
1 polymer ?
#
loop_
_entity_poly.entity_id
_entity_poly.type
_entity_poly.pdbx_seq_one_letter_code
_entity_poly.pdbx_strand_id
1 'polypeptide(L)'
;MAESLKTILMSALASKATPAESDTLIVGEGNVLKKISFSQLFTYLKDKLGINTLNTNLTTNISVAHALGTSFCVYNSQFVYIHIGVEVPAQLASKNTLAILPSDIKMQAVSNIGVVSTTGTIASIMIQNNIVYANPTFPQGNYLIDLVLKRA
;
A
#
# COMPACT_ATOMS: atom_id res chain seq x y z
N MET A 1 5.70 -1.66 -56.42
CA MET A 1 4.23 -1.60 -56.16
C MET A 1 4.05 -1.41 -54.67
N ALA A 2 3.59 -0.25 -54.27
CA ALA A 2 3.29 0.00 -52.85
C ALA A 2 1.98 -0.76 -52.51
N GLU A 3 2.04 -1.71 -51.58
CA GLU A 3 0.83 -2.30 -51.04
C GLU A 3 0.02 -1.19 -50.35
N SER A 4 -1.17 -0.99 -50.85
CA SER A 4 -2.16 -0.13 -50.22
C SER A 4 -2.47 -0.64 -48.82
N LEU A 5 -2.07 0.07 -47.78
CA LEU A 5 -2.50 -0.15 -46.42
C LEU A 5 -4.04 -0.08 -46.39
N LYS A 6 -4.69 -1.22 -46.26
CA LYS A 6 -6.14 -1.25 -46.05
C LYS A 6 -6.46 -0.55 -44.74
N THR A 7 -7.04 0.62 -44.82
CA THR A 7 -7.58 1.31 -43.65
C THR A 7 -8.76 0.50 -43.12
N ILE A 8 -8.54 -0.24 -42.07
CA ILE A 8 -9.61 -0.92 -41.34
C ILE A 8 -10.29 0.16 -40.48
N LEU A 9 -11.55 0.45 -40.78
CA LEU A 9 -12.34 1.34 -39.95
C LEU A 9 -12.48 0.73 -38.56
N MET A 10 -12.11 1.44 -37.52
CA MET A 10 -12.22 1.01 -36.12
C MET A 10 -13.62 0.52 -35.77
N SER A 11 -14.66 1.10 -36.40
CA SER A 11 -16.07 0.69 -36.25
C SER A 11 -16.37 -0.72 -36.80
N ALA A 12 -15.51 -1.27 -37.66
CA ALA A 12 -15.68 -2.62 -38.21
C ALA A 12 -15.00 -3.72 -37.35
N LEU A 13 -14.28 -3.34 -36.31
CA LEU A 13 -13.66 -4.29 -35.41
C LEU A 13 -14.67 -4.79 -34.37
N ALA A 14 -14.68 -6.11 -34.17
CA ALA A 14 -15.46 -6.70 -33.07
C ALA A 14 -14.97 -6.17 -31.73
N SER A 15 -15.90 -5.76 -30.86
CA SER A 15 -15.56 -5.33 -29.52
C SER A 15 -15.16 -6.54 -28.65
N LYS A 16 -14.11 -6.37 -27.87
CA LYS A 16 -13.69 -7.34 -26.85
C LYS A 16 -14.15 -6.83 -25.48
N ALA A 17 -15.02 -7.62 -24.82
CA ALA A 17 -15.61 -7.21 -23.55
C ALA A 17 -14.61 -7.17 -22.40
N THR A 18 -13.61 -8.06 -22.40
CA THR A 18 -12.59 -8.14 -21.35
C THR A 18 -11.20 -8.17 -21.97
N PRO A 19 -10.34 -7.16 -21.73
CA PRO A 19 -8.95 -7.19 -22.17
C PRO A 19 -8.17 -8.32 -21.52
N ALA A 20 -7.24 -8.93 -22.26
CA ALA A 20 -6.26 -9.87 -21.74
C ALA A 20 -4.86 -9.22 -21.73
N GLU A 21 -3.96 -9.69 -20.88
CA GLU A 21 -2.58 -9.15 -20.79
C GLU A 21 -1.80 -9.27 -22.11
N SER A 22 -2.13 -10.28 -22.91
CA SER A 22 -1.53 -10.52 -24.24
C SER A 22 -2.12 -9.64 -25.35
N ASP A 23 -3.21 -8.93 -25.08
CA ASP A 23 -3.81 -8.05 -26.09
C ASP A 23 -2.85 -6.94 -26.49
N THR A 24 -2.99 -6.51 -27.73
CA THR A 24 -2.06 -5.54 -28.32
C THR A 24 -2.80 -4.29 -28.75
N LEU A 25 -2.21 -3.15 -28.39
CA LEU A 25 -2.63 -1.82 -28.83
C LEU A 25 -1.66 -1.28 -29.87
N ILE A 26 -2.21 -0.56 -30.85
CA ILE A 26 -1.40 0.18 -31.83
C ILE A 26 -1.35 1.63 -31.34
N VAL A 27 -0.15 2.16 -31.17
CA VAL A 27 0.09 3.55 -30.76
C VAL A 27 0.91 4.27 -31.83
N GLY A 28 0.57 5.52 -32.10
CA GLY A 28 1.32 6.38 -33.00
C GLY A 28 2.42 7.13 -32.25
N GLU A 29 3.63 7.10 -32.75
CA GLU A 29 4.74 7.93 -32.28
C GLU A 29 5.39 8.61 -33.48
N GLY A 30 5.12 9.91 -33.62
CA GLY A 30 5.47 10.64 -34.82
C GLY A 30 4.72 10.08 -36.06
N ASN A 31 5.46 9.70 -37.08
CA ASN A 31 4.92 9.06 -38.28
C ASN A 31 5.02 7.54 -38.29
N VAL A 32 5.31 6.92 -37.12
CA VAL A 32 5.52 5.48 -37.00
C VAL A 32 4.45 4.87 -36.11
N LEU A 33 3.83 3.79 -36.58
CA LEU A 33 2.93 2.98 -35.77
C LEU A 33 3.76 1.96 -34.98
N LYS A 34 3.56 1.94 -33.69
CA LYS A 34 4.17 0.98 -32.77
C LYS A 34 3.11 0.11 -32.11
N LYS A 35 3.50 -1.04 -31.67
CA LYS A 35 2.67 -2.02 -31.00
C LYS A 35 3.10 -2.11 -29.54
N ILE A 36 2.15 -2.00 -28.61
CA ILE A 36 2.38 -2.26 -27.19
C ILE A 36 1.40 -3.33 -26.70
N SER A 37 1.82 -4.18 -25.79
CA SER A 37 0.91 -5.10 -25.12
C SER A 37 0.10 -4.37 -24.04
N PHE A 38 -1.07 -4.94 -23.72
CA PHE A 38 -1.87 -4.43 -22.62
C PHE A 38 -1.10 -4.49 -21.29
N SER A 39 -0.29 -5.52 -21.07
CA SER A 39 0.61 -5.63 -19.91
C SER A 39 1.61 -4.47 -19.83
N GLN A 40 2.24 -4.07 -20.95
CA GLN A 40 3.16 -2.93 -20.96
C GLN A 40 2.45 -1.61 -20.65
N LEU A 41 1.26 -1.40 -21.23
CA LEU A 41 0.45 -0.21 -20.92
C LEU A 41 0.06 -0.19 -19.44
N PHE A 42 -0.38 -1.33 -18.91
CA PHE A 42 -0.78 -1.43 -17.51
C PHE A 42 0.39 -1.16 -16.55
N THR A 43 1.57 -1.69 -16.84
CA THR A 43 2.79 -1.41 -16.06
C THR A 43 3.13 0.08 -16.08
N TYR A 44 3.10 0.70 -17.26
CA TYR A 44 3.35 2.13 -17.39
C TYR A 44 2.34 2.98 -16.61
N LEU A 45 1.04 2.68 -16.71
CA LEU A 45 0.00 3.39 -15.97
C LEU A 45 0.16 3.18 -14.45
N LYS A 46 0.46 1.96 -14.02
CA LYS A 46 0.72 1.63 -12.63
C LYS A 46 1.86 2.48 -12.07
N ASP A 47 2.97 2.59 -12.80
CA ASP A 47 4.13 3.41 -12.38
C ASP A 47 3.77 4.90 -12.34
N LYS A 48 3.06 5.41 -13.36
CA LYS A 48 2.64 6.81 -13.42
C LYS A 48 1.62 7.19 -12.35
N LEU A 49 0.72 6.29 -12.03
CA LEU A 49 -0.27 6.47 -10.95
C LEU A 49 0.30 6.17 -9.56
N GLY A 50 1.54 5.67 -9.50
CA GLY A 50 2.18 5.29 -8.24
C GLY A 50 1.46 4.16 -7.50
N ILE A 51 0.74 3.30 -8.24
CA ILE A 51 0.00 2.16 -7.69
C ILE A 51 0.97 0.98 -7.49
N ASN A 52 2.00 1.18 -6.70
CA ASN A 52 2.87 0.11 -6.24
C ASN A 52 2.33 -0.40 -4.90
N THR A 53 1.55 -1.47 -4.93
CA THR A 53 1.13 -2.17 -3.71
C THR A 53 2.19 -3.20 -3.36
N LEU A 54 3.01 -2.91 -2.38
CA LEU A 54 3.87 -3.89 -1.75
C LEU A 54 3.18 -4.36 -0.46
N ASN A 55 2.82 -5.64 -0.40
CA ASN A 55 2.47 -6.28 0.85
C ASN A 55 3.76 -6.60 1.58
N THR A 56 4.01 -5.89 2.67
CA THR A 56 5.18 -6.15 3.50
C THR A 56 4.71 -6.51 4.90
N ASN A 57 5.17 -7.64 5.40
CA ASN A 57 4.92 -8.01 6.78
C ASN A 57 5.61 -7.00 7.71
N LEU A 58 4.87 -6.48 8.67
CA LEU A 58 5.42 -5.61 9.70
C LEU A 58 6.11 -6.47 10.76
N THR A 59 7.29 -6.02 11.17
CA THR A 59 7.97 -6.61 12.32
C THR A 59 7.39 -5.97 13.59
N THR A 60 6.73 -6.76 14.42
CA THR A 60 6.31 -6.33 15.76
C THR A 60 7.44 -6.53 16.75
N ASN A 61 7.56 -5.66 17.74
CA ASN A 61 8.56 -5.83 18.80
C ASN A 61 8.09 -6.88 19.81
N ILE A 62 8.61 -8.10 19.66
CA ILE A 62 8.21 -9.27 20.44
C ILE A 62 8.64 -9.18 21.91
N SER A 63 9.56 -8.28 22.27
CA SER A 63 10.04 -8.16 23.65
C SER A 63 9.04 -7.52 24.62
N VAL A 64 8.12 -6.69 24.12
CA VAL A 64 7.15 -5.94 24.93
C VAL A 64 5.70 -6.12 24.48
N ALA A 65 5.49 -6.59 23.25
CA ALA A 65 4.19 -6.90 22.69
C ALA A 65 4.29 -8.15 21.81
N HIS A 66 3.25 -8.97 21.80
CA HIS A 66 3.21 -10.17 20.98
C HIS A 66 2.41 -9.91 19.71
N ALA A 67 2.73 -10.62 18.64
CA ALA A 67 1.93 -10.55 17.42
C ALA A 67 0.54 -11.16 17.67
N LEU A 68 -0.50 -10.40 17.32
CA LEU A 68 -1.88 -10.85 17.31
C LEU A 68 -2.34 -10.93 15.84
N GLY A 69 -2.23 -12.11 15.26
CA GLY A 69 -2.50 -12.30 13.84
C GLY A 69 -1.40 -11.73 12.93
N THR A 70 -1.76 -11.45 11.69
CA THR A 70 -0.82 -10.95 10.67
C THR A 70 -0.83 -9.43 10.65
N SER A 71 0.31 -8.82 10.87
CA SER A 71 0.50 -7.38 10.68
C SER A 71 1.10 -7.12 9.31
N PHE A 72 0.57 -6.16 8.57
CA PHE A 72 1.03 -5.83 7.21
C PHE A 72 0.83 -4.35 6.89
N CYS A 73 1.47 -3.89 5.84
CA CYS A 73 1.15 -2.61 5.23
C CYS A 73 1.05 -2.73 3.71
N VAL A 74 0.17 -1.90 3.14
CA VAL A 74 -0.02 -1.75 1.70
C VAL A 74 0.13 -0.27 1.39
N TYR A 75 0.92 0.09 0.41
CA TYR A 75 1.17 1.50 0.12
C TYR A 75 1.33 1.79 -1.38
N ASN A 76 1.06 3.02 -1.74
CA ASN A 76 1.33 3.59 -3.05
C ASN A 76 2.19 4.86 -2.91
N SER A 77 2.27 5.69 -3.95
CA SER A 77 3.04 6.94 -3.91
C SER A 77 2.47 8.00 -2.94
N GLN A 78 1.21 7.92 -2.55
CA GLN A 78 0.52 8.95 -1.78
C GLN A 78 0.13 8.51 -0.38
N PHE A 79 -0.31 7.27 -0.23
CA PHE A 79 -0.89 6.75 1.01
C PHE A 79 -0.26 5.42 1.41
N VAL A 80 -0.30 5.16 2.70
CA VAL A 80 -0.03 3.84 3.27
C VAL A 80 -1.21 3.41 4.14
N TYR A 81 -1.68 2.19 3.92
CA TYR A 81 -2.56 1.48 4.83
C TYR A 81 -1.73 0.56 5.70
N ILE A 82 -1.93 0.63 7.00
CA ILE A 82 -1.19 -0.13 8.00
C ILE A 82 -2.20 -0.92 8.83
N HIS A 83 -2.00 -2.23 8.89
CA HIS A 83 -2.73 -3.12 9.78
C HIS A 83 -1.76 -3.70 10.79
N ILE A 84 -2.01 -3.50 12.08
CA ILE A 84 -1.19 -4.01 13.17
C ILE A 84 -2.07 -4.76 14.15
N GLY A 85 -1.78 -6.04 14.36
CA GLY A 85 -2.34 -6.82 15.44
C GLY A 85 -1.30 -7.03 16.53
N VAL A 86 -1.56 -6.52 17.74
CA VAL A 86 -0.66 -6.68 18.89
C VAL A 86 -1.41 -7.10 20.14
N GLU A 87 -0.83 -8.05 20.86
CA GLU A 87 -1.17 -8.37 22.24
C GLU A 87 -0.14 -7.69 23.15
N VAL A 88 -0.65 -6.86 24.05
CA VAL A 88 0.16 -6.14 25.04
C VAL A 88 -0.05 -6.81 26.40
N PRO A 89 0.89 -7.65 26.86
CA PRO A 89 0.72 -8.46 28.06
C PRO A 89 0.78 -7.65 29.36
N ALA A 90 1.39 -6.47 29.32
CA ALA A 90 1.47 -5.53 30.44
C ALA A 90 1.52 -4.10 29.91
N GLN A 91 1.13 -3.13 30.74
CA GLN A 91 1.19 -1.72 30.35
C GLN A 91 2.58 -1.32 29.85
N LEU A 92 2.64 -0.72 28.66
CA LEU A 92 3.87 -0.21 28.09
C LEU A 92 4.09 1.27 28.43
N ALA A 93 5.34 1.63 28.64
CA ALA A 93 5.75 3.03 28.79
C ALA A 93 5.77 3.74 27.42
N SER A 94 5.84 5.07 27.47
CA SER A 94 6.03 5.90 26.28
C SER A 94 7.23 5.47 25.46
N LYS A 95 7.11 5.55 24.13
CA LYS A 95 8.13 5.18 23.13
C LYS A 95 8.52 3.70 23.09
N ASN A 96 7.79 2.82 23.74
CA ASN A 96 7.94 1.39 23.42
C ASN A 96 7.48 1.13 21.99
N THR A 97 8.26 0.39 21.24
CA THR A 97 7.98 0.05 19.84
C THR A 97 6.88 -1.00 19.75
N LEU A 98 5.84 -0.69 18.97
CA LEU A 98 4.76 -1.62 18.65
C LEU A 98 4.96 -2.29 17.28
N ALA A 99 5.45 -1.53 16.31
CA ALA A 99 5.76 -2.06 14.97
C ALA A 99 6.83 -1.20 14.29
N ILE A 100 7.54 -1.82 13.35
CA ILE A 100 8.51 -1.14 12.48
C ILE A 100 8.01 -1.23 11.04
N LEU A 101 7.83 -0.07 10.41
CA LEU A 101 7.42 0.03 9.02
C LEU A 101 8.62 -0.14 8.08
N PRO A 102 8.43 -0.59 6.84
CA PRO A 102 9.50 -0.68 5.86
C PRO A 102 10.21 0.66 5.64
N SER A 103 11.52 0.61 5.48
CA SER A 103 12.37 1.81 5.40
C SER A 103 12.14 2.67 4.15
N ASP A 104 11.58 2.10 3.10
CA ASP A 104 11.22 2.77 1.86
C ASP A 104 9.91 3.56 1.95
N ILE A 105 9.13 3.37 3.03
CA ILE A 105 7.94 4.16 3.32
C ILE A 105 8.37 5.40 4.09
N LYS A 106 8.46 6.55 3.40
CA LYS A 106 8.69 7.83 4.07
C LYS A 106 7.38 8.34 4.64
N MET A 107 7.29 8.44 5.96
CA MET A 107 6.12 8.91 6.69
C MET A 107 6.39 10.25 7.34
N GLN A 108 5.38 11.14 7.33
CA GLN A 108 5.39 12.27 8.25
C GLN A 108 5.20 11.77 9.68
N ALA A 109 5.85 12.43 10.63
CA ALA A 109 5.62 12.13 12.04
C ALA A 109 4.16 12.46 12.40
N VAL A 110 3.47 11.50 13.00
CA VAL A 110 2.10 11.68 13.48
C VAL A 110 2.06 11.29 14.94
N SER A 111 1.48 12.15 15.77
CA SER A 111 1.34 11.91 17.22
C SER A 111 -0.13 11.85 17.62
N ASN A 112 -0.40 11.18 18.74
CA ASN A 112 -1.71 11.12 19.36
C ASN A 112 -2.82 10.50 18.49
N ILE A 113 -2.50 9.41 17.80
CA ILE A 113 -3.51 8.60 17.13
C ILE A 113 -4.20 7.73 18.19
N GLY A 114 -5.48 7.98 18.41
CA GLY A 114 -6.29 7.16 19.32
C GLY A 114 -6.53 5.77 18.74
N VAL A 115 -6.37 4.74 19.55
CA VAL A 115 -6.67 3.35 19.23
C VAL A 115 -7.45 2.71 20.36
N VAL A 116 -8.24 1.69 20.03
CA VAL A 116 -9.10 1.02 21.02
C VAL A 116 -8.78 -0.48 21.02
N SER A 117 -8.64 -1.05 22.22
CA SER A 117 -8.48 -2.50 22.36
C SER A 117 -9.77 -3.25 22.01
N THR A 118 -9.66 -4.56 21.80
CA THR A 118 -10.83 -5.43 21.58
C THR A 118 -11.82 -5.44 22.76
N THR A 119 -11.38 -4.98 23.93
CA THR A 119 -12.22 -4.87 25.15
C THR A 119 -12.67 -3.44 25.46
N GLY A 120 -12.40 -2.48 24.54
CA GLY A 120 -12.84 -1.09 24.68
C GLY A 120 -11.86 -0.16 25.40
N THR A 121 -10.68 -0.62 25.79
CA THR A 121 -9.66 0.23 26.43
C THR A 121 -9.06 1.18 25.41
N ILE A 122 -9.05 2.48 25.72
CA ILE A 122 -8.49 3.52 24.86
C ILE A 122 -6.99 3.65 25.11
N ALA A 123 -6.23 3.71 24.04
CA ALA A 123 -4.79 3.95 24.01
C ALA A 123 -4.45 4.99 22.97
N SER A 124 -3.20 5.40 22.90
CA SER A 124 -2.70 6.28 21.85
C SER A 124 -1.35 5.80 21.36
N ILE A 125 -1.12 6.01 20.07
CA ILE A 125 0.14 5.72 19.38
C ILE A 125 0.70 6.97 18.73
N MET A 126 1.99 6.94 18.44
CA MET A 126 2.62 7.89 17.54
C MET A 126 3.47 7.15 16.51
N ILE A 127 3.67 7.78 15.35
CA ILE A 127 4.54 7.29 14.30
C ILE A 127 5.64 8.31 14.09
N GLN A 128 6.89 7.86 14.21
CA GLN A 128 8.06 8.68 13.99
C GLN A 128 9.19 7.81 13.42
N ASN A 129 9.88 8.28 12.38
CA ASN A 129 10.99 7.57 11.75
C ASN A 129 10.64 6.12 11.36
N ASN A 130 9.46 5.92 10.79
CA ASN A 130 8.94 4.61 10.39
C ASN A 130 8.76 3.61 11.56
N ILE A 131 8.64 4.09 12.77
CA ILE A 131 8.35 3.26 13.94
C ILE A 131 7.04 3.70 14.56
N VAL A 132 6.20 2.72 14.87
CA VAL A 132 4.94 2.91 15.61
C VAL A 132 5.24 2.70 17.08
N TYR A 133 4.99 3.71 17.89
CA TYR A 133 5.30 3.74 19.32
C TYR A 133 4.03 3.83 20.17
N ALA A 134 4.10 3.29 21.38
CA ALA A 134 3.19 3.62 22.48
C ALA A 134 3.31 5.11 22.87
N ASN A 135 2.19 5.81 23.15
CA ASN A 135 2.19 7.24 23.49
C ASN A 135 0.96 7.66 24.32
N PRO A 136 1.11 8.25 25.51
CA PRO A 136 2.31 8.25 26.36
C PRO A 136 2.51 6.91 27.07
N THR A 137 1.42 6.22 27.37
CA THR A 137 1.38 4.85 27.91
C THR A 137 0.42 4.03 27.09
N PHE A 138 0.65 2.74 27.04
CA PHE A 138 -0.19 1.83 26.26
C PHE A 138 -0.70 0.73 27.20
N PRO A 139 -1.99 0.71 27.55
CA PRO A 139 -2.56 -0.24 28.49
C PRO A 139 -2.42 -1.69 27.99
N GLN A 140 -2.43 -2.63 28.95
CA GLN A 140 -2.56 -4.05 28.65
C GLN A 140 -3.81 -4.32 27.82
N GLY A 141 -3.72 -5.21 26.84
CA GLY A 141 -4.85 -5.61 26.00
C GLY A 141 -4.48 -6.08 24.62
N ASN A 142 -5.48 -6.47 23.87
CA ASN A 142 -5.36 -6.87 22.47
C ASN A 142 -5.83 -5.74 21.57
N TYR A 143 -5.02 -5.34 20.62
CA TYR A 143 -5.30 -4.22 19.72
C TYR A 143 -5.20 -4.66 18.26
N LEU A 144 -6.23 -4.31 17.50
CA LEU A 144 -6.23 -4.34 16.05
C LEU A 144 -6.25 -2.89 15.56
N ILE A 145 -5.18 -2.46 14.95
CA ILE A 145 -4.97 -1.05 14.59
C ILE A 145 -4.95 -0.95 13.07
N ASP A 146 -5.92 -0.21 12.54
CA ASP A 146 -6.05 0.06 11.11
C ASP A 146 -5.89 1.55 10.85
N LEU A 147 -4.91 1.92 10.02
CA LEU A 147 -4.57 3.29 9.72
C LEU A 147 -4.41 3.51 8.23
N VAL A 148 -4.94 4.64 7.76
CA VAL A 148 -4.62 5.17 6.43
C VAL A 148 -3.92 6.51 6.63
N LEU A 149 -2.68 6.59 6.20
CA LEU A 149 -1.83 7.77 6.41
C LEU A 149 -1.27 8.26 5.08
N LYS A 150 -1.04 9.58 4.99
CA LYS A 150 -0.36 10.17 3.84
C LYS A 150 1.14 9.94 3.97
N ARG A 151 1.78 9.61 2.86
CA ARG A 151 3.25 9.56 2.77
C ARG A 151 3.86 10.96 2.74
N ALA A 152 5.11 11.08 3.20
CA ALA A 152 5.87 12.33 3.17
C ALA A 152 6.35 12.66 1.76
#